data_6b07b0a9a059a4ab32663e4f19040df1
#
_entry.id   6b07b0a9a059a4ab32663e4f19040df1
#
_cell.length_a   1.000
_cell.length_b   1.000
_cell.length_c   1.000
_cell.angle_alpha   90.00
_cell.angle_beta   90.00
_cell.angle_gamma   90.00
#
_symmetry.space_group_name_H-M   'P 1'
#
loop_
_entity.id
_entity.type
_entity.pdbx_description
1 polymer ?
#
loop_
_entity_poly.entity_id
_entity_poly.type
_entity_poly.pdbx_seq_one_letter_code
_entity_poly.pdbx_strand_id
1 'polypeptide(L)'
;MSEDCFKGNGNQVTQTFLLENFSKIKVYDGVGLVVKEGSNYEVKVVTSDNIIDDLEVRLDGDMLVVKDNSSCNIARDYGQTTVYVTIPDGTILPLIPELELHCKTEQKIQSDGVLHSPIVRLFSIGDDGDGAGTGDFYIAVDNLQFVVENNNVSNFYITGHSNEMLLNFYFGNGRFYGKDLYVELIKVYHRGSNDMFVYPVQKIEGIINATGNVVLENVPPIIDVEEVFRGRLIY
;
A
#
# COMPACT_ATOMS: atom_id res chain seq x y z
N MET A 1 -8.11 25.92 -23.54
CA MET A 1 -7.25 25.55 -22.42
C MET A 1 -7.95 26.09 -21.19
N SER A 2 -8.23 25.26 -20.20
CA SER A 2 -8.88 25.70 -18.96
C SER A 2 -7.94 26.63 -18.21
N GLU A 3 -8.48 27.60 -17.46
CA GLU A 3 -7.69 28.51 -16.63
C GLU A 3 -6.86 27.77 -15.56
N ASP A 4 -7.28 26.53 -15.22
CA ASP A 4 -6.60 25.66 -14.24
C ASP A 4 -5.20 25.23 -14.66
N CYS A 5 -4.88 25.18 -15.94
CA CYS A 5 -3.57 24.76 -16.45
C CYS A 5 -2.41 25.72 -16.05
N PHE A 6 -2.71 26.94 -15.66
CA PHE A 6 -1.74 27.96 -15.32
C PHE A 6 -1.75 28.34 -13.83
N LYS A 7 -2.57 27.70 -13.01
CA LYS A 7 -2.53 27.87 -11.56
C LYS A 7 -1.20 27.32 -11.02
N GLY A 8 -0.41 28.15 -10.35
CA GLY A 8 0.82 27.74 -9.66
C GLY A 8 0.52 26.92 -8.40
N ASN A 9 1.56 26.68 -7.59
CA ASN A 9 1.47 25.82 -6.39
C ASN A 9 0.46 26.29 -5.33
N GLY A 10 0.11 27.58 -5.30
CA GLY A 10 -0.79 28.14 -4.28
C GLY A 10 -0.21 28.11 -2.86
N ASN A 11 -1.06 28.38 -1.86
CA ASN A 11 -0.73 28.25 -0.45
C ASN A 11 -1.19 26.89 0.08
N GLN A 12 -0.41 26.33 1.01
CA GLN A 12 -0.81 25.09 1.66
C GLN A 12 -2.03 25.32 2.55
N VAL A 13 -3.04 24.47 2.39
CA VAL A 13 -4.25 24.45 3.20
C VAL A 13 -4.47 23.06 3.78
N THR A 14 -5.22 23.01 4.87
CA THR A 14 -5.59 21.77 5.55
C THR A 14 -7.09 21.74 5.74
N GLN A 15 -7.71 20.62 5.38
CA GLN A 15 -9.14 20.36 5.59
C GLN A 15 -9.35 19.04 6.31
N THR A 16 -10.23 19.03 7.31
CA THR A 16 -10.63 17.81 8.03
C THR A 16 -12.02 17.39 7.61
N PHE A 17 -12.20 16.09 7.41
CA PHE A 17 -13.45 15.46 7.03
C PHE A 17 -13.93 14.55 8.16
N LEU A 18 -15.20 14.67 8.53
CA LEU A 18 -15.84 13.83 9.55
C LEU A 18 -16.36 12.54 8.90
N LEU A 19 -15.47 11.58 8.66
CA LEU A 19 -15.76 10.30 8.05
C LEU A 19 -15.30 9.18 9.00
N GLU A 20 -16.17 8.20 9.21
CA GLU A 20 -15.98 7.12 10.16
C GLU A 20 -16.46 5.78 9.58
N ASN A 21 -16.16 4.67 10.25
CA ASN A 21 -16.65 3.33 9.90
C ASN A 21 -16.19 2.84 8.52
N PHE A 22 -14.95 3.13 8.16
CA PHE A 22 -14.31 2.56 6.99
C PHE A 22 -13.11 1.70 7.42
N SER A 23 -12.80 0.69 6.62
CA SER A 23 -11.64 -0.19 6.79
C SER A 23 -10.81 -0.30 5.51
N LYS A 24 -11.23 0.37 4.46
CA LYS A 24 -10.55 0.40 3.16
C LYS A 24 -10.23 1.83 2.77
N ILE A 25 -9.07 2.05 2.18
CA ILE A 25 -8.62 3.37 1.74
C ILE A 25 -8.10 3.24 0.31
N LYS A 26 -8.68 4.00 -0.61
CA LYS A 26 -8.26 4.06 -2.01
C LYS A 26 -7.84 5.48 -2.36
N VAL A 27 -6.60 5.63 -2.82
CA VAL A 27 -6.05 6.92 -3.26
C VAL A 27 -5.71 6.87 -4.73
N TYR A 28 -6.11 7.92 -5.44
CA TYR A 28 -5.92 8.07 -6.89
C TYR A 28 -4.77 9.05 -7.20
N ASP A 29 -4.47 9.20 -8.48
CA ASP A 29 -3.37 10.02 -9.00
C ASP A 29 -3.25 11.36 -8.29
N GLY A 30 -2.01 11.75 -7.99
CA GLY A 30 -1.69 13.00 -7.31
C GLY A 30 -1.83 12.97 -5.78
N VAL A 31 -2.41 11.91 -5.20
CA VAL A 31 -2.70 11.84 -3.76
C VAL A 31 -1.77 10.86 -3.05
N GLY A 32 -0.96 11.35 -2.11
CA GLY A 32 -0.21 10.53 -1.16
C GLY A 32 -1.06 10.14 0.06
N LEU A 33 -0.71 9.00 0.69
CA LEU A 33 -1.39 8.51 1.89
C LEU A 33 -0.41 8.32 3.05
N VAL A 34 -0.81 8.87 4.21
CA VAL A 34 -0.20 8.55 5.50
C VAL A 34 -1.29 7.97 6.40
N VAL A 35 -1.16 6.72 6.79
CA VAL A 35 -2.09 6.04 7.69
C VAL A 35 -1.44 5.78 9.04
N LYS A 36 -2.18 5.99 10.13
CA LYS A 36 -1.76 5.64 11.49
C LYS A 36 -2.93 5.10 12.30
N GLU A 37 -2.60 4.41 13.38
CA GLU A 37 -3.58 4.00 14.39
C GLU A 37 -3.70 5.05 15.49
N GLY A 38 -4.88 5.17 16.09
CA GLY A 38 -5.18 6.11 17.17
C GLY A 38 -6.51 5.81 17.86
N SER A 39 -7.00 6.73 18.67
CA SER A 39 -8.21 6.50 19.46
C SER A 39 -9.51 6.57 18.65
N ASN A 40 -9.53 7.35 17.57
CA ASN A 40 -10.71 7.64 16.76
C ASN A 40 -10.35 7.81 15.30
N TYR A 41 -11.36 7.75 14.44
CA TYR A 41 -11.19 8.13 13.04
C TYR A 41 -10.87 9.62 12.90
N GLU A 42 -9.92 9.92 12.03
CA GLU A 42 -9.65 11.28 11.55
C GLU A 42 -9.21 11.20 10.09
N VAL A 43 -9.82 12.01 9.23
CA VAL A 43 -9.39 12.17 7.83
C VAL A 43 -9.02 13.63 7.63
N LYS A 44 -7.74 13.89 7.39
CA LYS A 44 -7.21 15.22 7.18
C LYS A 44 -6.45 15.27 5.85
N VAL A 45 -6.82 16.21 4.98
CA VAL A 45 -6.12 16.43 3.72
C VAL A 45 -5.29 17.70 3.83
N VAL A 46 -4.03 17.59 3.44
CA VAL A 46 -3.11 18.73 3.27
C VAL A 46 -2.86 18.85 1.77
N THR A 47 -3.16 20.02 1.21
CA THR A 47 -3.05 20.27 -0.23
C THR A 47 -2.84 21.78 -0.47
N SER A 48 -3.01 22.24 -1.70
CA SER A 48 -2.97 23.63 -2.11
C SER A 48 -4.37 24.23 -2.16
N ASP A 49 -4.48 25.55 -1.89
CA ASP A 49 -5.72 26.33 -2.07
C ASP A 49 -6.20 26.34 -3.52
N ASN A 50 -5.34 26.01 -4.49
CA ASN A 50 -5.67 25.86 -5.91
C ASN A 50 -6.22 24.48 -6.27
N ILE A 51 -6.17 23.50 -5.36
CA ILE A 51 -6.54 22.09 -5.59
C ILE A 51 -7.74 21.69 -4.72
N ILE A 52 -7.86 22.26 -3.52
CA ILE A 52 -8.81 21.79 -2.49
C ILE A 52 -10.26 21.65 -2.98
N ASP A 53 -10.71 22.55 -3.86
CA ASP A 53 -12.06 22.53 -4.41
C ASP A 53 -12.27 21.45 -5.47
N ASP A 54 -11.19 20.91 -6.03
CA ASP A 54 -11.20 19.82 -7.03
C ASP A 54 -11.03 18.44 -6.39
N LEU A 55 -10.76 18.37 -5.07
CA LEU A 55 -10.60 17.11 -4.37
C LEU A 55 -11.95 16.45 -4.07
N GLU A 56 -12.02 15.18 -4.38
CA GLU A 56 -13.10 14.30 -3.97
C GLU A 56 -12.64 13.48 -2.77
N VAL A 57 -13.31 13.66 -1.63
CA VAL A 57 -13.09 12.89 -0.40
C VAL A 57 -14.44 12.35 0.07
N ARG A 58 -14.68 11.05 -0.10
CA ARG A 58 -15.97 10.43 0.20
C ARG A 58 -15.84 8.99 0.69
N LEU A 59 -16.90 8.48 1.26
CA LEU A 59 -17.06 7.04 1.49
C LEU A 59 -17.84 6.39 0.34
N ASP A 60 -17.41 5.19 -0.04
CA ASP A 60 -18.07 4.27 -0.92
C ASP A 60 -18.24 2.94 -0.18
N GLY A 61 -19.38 2.78 0.49
CA GLY A 61 -19.54 1.73 1.48
C GLY A 61 -18.58 1.92 2.64
N ASP A 62 -17.70 0.95 2.87
CA ASP A 62 -16.63 0.94 3.88
C ASP A 62 -15.27 1.40 3.33
N MET A 63 -15.24 1.97 2.11
CA MET A 63 -14.03 2.46 1.46
C MET A 63 -13.96 3.99 1.47
N LEU A 64 -12.91 4.54 2.09
CA LEU A 64 -12.54 5.94 1.92
C LEU A 64 -11.88 6.12 0.54
N VAL A 65 -12.48 6.96 -0.30
CA VAL A 65 -11.96 7.30 -1.62
C VAL A 65 -11.45 8.73 -1.59
N VAL A 66 -10.19 8.93 -2.01
CA VAL A 66 -9.58 10.26 -2.17
C VAL A 66 -9.02 10.39 -3.57
N LYS A 67 -9.49 11.42 -4.30
CA LYS A 67 -9.13 11.63 -5.70
C LYS A 67 -8.95 13.13 -5.98
N ASP A 68 -7.88 13.47 -6.69
CA ASP A 68 -7.69 14.79 -7.29
C ASP A 68 -8.32 14.81 -8.68
N ASN A 69 -9.38 15.58 -8.86
CA ASN A 69 -10.07 15.76 -10.13
C ASN A 69 -9.60 17.01 -10.88
N SER A 70 -8.50 17.64 -10.45
CA SER A 70 -7.96 18.82 -11.13
C SER A 70 -7.58 18.50 -12.58
N SER A 71 -8.00 19.32 -13.50
CA SER A 71 -7.98 19.02 -14.94
C SER A 71 -6.62 19.24 -15.61
N CYS A 72 -5.64 19.86 -14.94
CA CYS A 72 -4.36 20.20 -15.55
C CYS A 72 -3.27 20.54 -14.50
N ASN A 73 -2.08 19.96 -14.67
CA ASN A 73 -0.94 20.12 -13.77
C ASN A 73 0.33 20.67 -14.43
N ILE A 74 0.24 21.50 -15.49
CA ILE A 74 1.43 21.95 -16.26
C ILE A 74 2.32 22.90 -15.44
N ALA A 75 1.71 23.69 -14.53
CA ALA A 75 2.40 24.75 -13.77
C ALA A 75 2.57 24.45 -12.27
N ARG A 76 2.19 23.26 -11.83
CA ARG A 76 2.24 22.84 -10.42
C ARG A 76 3.23 21.71 -10.22
N ASP A 77 3.89 21.66 -9.07
CA ASP A 77 4.68 20.53 -8.65
C ASP A 77 3.76 19.31 -8.37
N TYR A 78 4.24 18.12 -8.69
CA TYR A 78 3.53 16.88 -8.38
C TYR A 78 3.56 16.57 -6.88
N GLY A 79 2.53 15.86 -6.39
CA GLY A 79 2.52 15.34 -5.03
C GLY A 79 2.24 16.37 -3.94
N GLN A 80 1.49 17.42 -4.27
CA GLN A 80 1.10 18.45 -3.28
C GLN A 80 -0.01 18.02 -2.34
N THR A 81 -0.74 16.96 -2.69
CA THR A 81 -1.86 16.46 -1.89
C THR A 81 -1.45 15.23 -1.10
N THR A 82 -1.61 15.29 0.21
CA THR A 82 -1.44 14.14 1.10
C THR A 82 -2.66 14.01 2.00
N VAL A 83 -3.25 12.83 2.01
CA VAL A 83 -4.28 12.49 2.98
C VAL A 83 -3.65 11.79 4.19
N TYR A 84 -3.93 12.31 5.37
CA TYR A 84 -3.57 11.73 6.67
C TYR A 84 -4.81 11.07 7.24
N VAL A 85 -4.74 9.78 7.46
CA VAL A 85 -5.85 8.98 7.96
C VAL A 85 -5.46 8.37 9.29
N THR A 86 -6.22 8.68 10.34
CA THR A 86 -6.16 7.95 11.59
C THR A 86 -7.33 6.97 11.62
N ILE A 87 -7.04 5.72 11.93
CA ILE A 87 -8.01 4.66 12.16
C ILE A 87 -7.95 4.21 13.63
N PRO A 88 -9.02 3.64 14.20
CA PRO A 88 -8.96 3.02 15.51
C PRO A 88 -7.83 2.00 15.60
N ASP A 89 -7.14 1.99 16.74
CA ASP A 89 -6.05 1.07 17.05
C ASP A 89 -6.53 -0.39 16.95
N GLY A 90 -5.83 -1.18 16.16
CA GLY A 90 -6.16 -2.59 15.91
C GLY A 90 -6.09 -3.50 17.14
N THR A 91 -5.58 -3.01 18.27
CA THR A 91 -5.57 -3.74 19.56
C THR A 91 -6.75 -3.40 20.47
N ILE A 92 -7.57 -2.39 20.13
CA ILE A 92 -8.68 -1.86 20.96
C ILE A 92 -10.02 -2.20 20.31
N LEU A 93 -10.96 -2.67 21.10
CA LEU A 93 -12.32 -2.96 20.63
C LEU A 93 -13.18 -1.69 20.44
N PRO A 94 -14.04 -1.60 19.38
CA PRO A 94 -14.24 -2.61 18.34
C PRO A 94 -13.07 -2.65 17.35
N LEU A 95 -12.57 -3.84 17.07
CA LEU A 95 -11.46 -4.03 16.15
C LEU A 95 -11.87 -3.68 14.70
N ILE A 96 -10.95 -3.07 13.95
CA ILE A 96 -10.97 -3.14 12.50
C ILE A 96 -10.32 -4.48 12.13
N PRO A 97 -11.10 -5.50 11.70
CA PRO A 97 -10.56 -6.84 11.48
C PRO A 97 -9.60 -6.90 10.30
N GLU A 98 -9.80 -6.03 9.32
CA GLU A 98 -9.00 -5.96 8.10
C GLU A 98 -8.87 -4.51 7.64
N LEU A 99 -7.63 -4.07 7.38
CA LEU A 99 -7.32 -2.79 6.78
C LEU A 99 -6.83 -3.02 5.35
N GLU A 100 -7.50 -2.43 4.37
CA GLU A 100 -7.08 -2.48 2.97
C GLU A 100 -6.56 -1.12 2.49
N LEU A 101 -5.39 -1.10 1.86
CA LEU A 101 -4.79 0.07 1.23
C LEU A 101 -4.67 -0.15 -0.27
N HIS A 102 -5.44 0.60 -1.05
CA HIS A 102 -5.51 0.49 -2.52
C HIS A 102 -4.76 1.65 -3.18
N CYS A 103 -3.70 1.32 -3.91
CA CYS A 103 -2.88 2.26 -4.65
C CYS A 103 -3.35 2.41 -6.09
N LYS A 104 -3.89 3.59 -6.42
CA LYS A 104 -4.17 4.03 -7.79
C LYS A 104 -3.41 5.33 -8.10
N THR A 105 -2.33 5.62 -7.37
CA THR A 105 -1.52 6.83 -7.44
C THR A 105 -0.05 6.52 -7.75
N GLU A 106 0.69 7.49 -8.19
CA GLU A 106 2.16 7.46 -8.28
C GLU A 106 2.82 7.93 -6.98
N GLN A 107 2.02 8.45 -6.02
CA GLN A 107 2.53 8.97 -4.76
C GLN A 107 2.74 7.85 -3.73
N LYS A 108 3.47 8.18 -2.66
CA LYS A 108 3.76 7.23 -1.58
C LYS A 108 2.54 6.88 -0.76
N ILE A 109 2.47 5.60 -0.36
CA ILE A 109 1.57 5.10 0.67
C ILE A 109 2.42 4.67 1.85
N GLN A 110 2.22 5.28 3.02
CA GLN A 110 3.06 5.00 4.18
C GLN A 110 2.28 4.92 5.47
N SER A 111 2.78 4.15 6.43
CA SER A 111 2.29 4.19 7.80
C SER A 111 3.11 5.17 8.65
N ASP A 112 2.43 5.89 9.55
CA ASP A 112 3.04 6.65 10.63
C ASP A 112 2.93 5.82 11.92
N GLY A 113 3.94 5.00 12.16
CA GLY A 113 3.95 3.97 13.20
C GLY A 113 3.59 2.58 12.70
N VAL A 114 3.45 1.66 13.65
CA VAL A 114 3.13 0.25 13.42
C VAL A 114 1.63 0.06 13.33
N LEU A 115 1.17 -0.73 12.36
CA LEU A 115 -0.24 -1.09 12.19
C LEU A 115 -0.50 -2.45 12.84
N HIS A 116 -1.48 -2.51 13.76
CA HIS A 116 -1.84 -3.71 14.53
C HIS A 116 -3.18 -4.32 14.09
N SER A 117 -3.84 -3.76 13.06
CA SER A 117 -5.04 -4.39 12.50
C SER A 117 -4.76 -5.86 12.21
N PRO A 118 -5.60 -6.81 12.67
CA PRO A 118 -5.36 -8.25 12.54
C PRO A 118 -4.96 -8.70 11.14
N ILE A 119 -5.57 -8.09 10.12
CA ILE A 119 -5.21 -8.28 8.71
C ILE A 119 -4.90 -6.92 8.09
N VAL A 120 -3.74 -6.79 7.48
CA VAL A 120 -3.39 -5.63 6.64
C VAL A 120 -3.15 -6.12 5.23
N ARG A 121 -3.86 -5.50 4.27
CA ARG A 121 -3.82 -5.89 2.87
C ARG A 121 -3.44 -4.70 1.97
N LEU A 122 -2.43 -4.88 1.14
CA LEU A 122 -1.95 -3.87 0.20
C LEU A 122 -2.28 -4.28 -1.23
N PHE A 123 -2.94 -3.38 -1.97
CA PHE A 123 -3.32 -3.60 -3.36
C PHE A 123 -2.60 -2.61 -4.28
N SER A 124 -1.79 -3.12 -5.21
CA SER A 124 -1.30 -2.42 -6.39
C SER A 124 -1.71 -3.22 -7.62
N ILE A 125 -3.00 -3.16 -7.94
CA ILE A 125 -3.64 -3.94 -9.00
C ILE A 125 -4.35 -3.01 -9.98
N GLY A 126 -4.13 -3.23 -11.27
CA GLY A 126 -4.86 -2.59 -12.37
C GLY A 126 -5.78 -3.58 -13.04
N ASP A 127 -7.01 -3.73 -12.57
CA ASP A 127 -7.96 -4.74 -13.03
C ASP A 127 -9.31 -4.20 -13.46
N ASP A 128 -9.73 -3.03 -12.99
CA ASP A 128 -11.12 -2.56 -13.08
C ASP A 128 -11.34 -1.45 -14.10
N GLY A 129 -10.36 -1.17 -14.96
CA GLY A 129 -10.39 0.01 -15.84
C GLY A 129 -10.01 1.32 -15.13
N ASP A 130 -9.77 1.28 -13.81
CA ASP A 130 -9.34 2.40 -12.97
C ASP A 130 -7.86 2.73 -13.11
N GLY A 131 -7.13 2.00 -13.97
CA GLY A 131 -5.68 2.07 -14.05
C GLY A 131 -5.00 1.34 -12.89
N ALA A 132 -3.68 1.42 -12.86
CA ALA A 132 -2.84 0.87 -11.82
C ALA A 132 -1.96 1.96 -11.24
N GLY A 133 -1.96 2.11 -9.94
CA GLY A 133 -1.03 3.01 -9.27
C GLY A 133 0.41 2.50 -9.37
N THR A 134 1.36 3.41 -9.35
CA THR A 134 2.80 3.10 -9.41
C THR A 134 3.53 3.52 -8.14
N GLY A 135 2.80 4.03 -7.17
CA GLY A 135 3.32 4.49 -5.88
C GLY A 135 3.90 3.36 -5.04
N ASP A 136 4.94 3.68 -4.30
CA ASP A 136 5.60 2.74 -3.41
C ASP A 136 4.97 2.72 -2.02
N PHE A 137 5.02 1.55 -1.37
CA PHE A 137 4.51 1.34 -0.02
C PHE A 137 5.65 1.30 1.00
N TYR A 138 5.48 2.04 2.11
CA TYR A 138 6.38 2.07 3.27
C TYR A 138 5.57 1.80 4.53
N ILE A 139 5.45 0.52 4.92
CA ILE A 139 4.51 0.08 5.96
C ILE A 139 5.23 -0.70 7.05
N ALA A 140 4.92 -0.38 8.30
CA ALA A 140 5.30 -1.17 9.46
C ALA A 140 4.08 -1.88 10.04
N VAL A 141 4.19 -3.19 10.33
CA VAL A 141 3.10 -4.02 10.85
C VAL A 141 3.54 -4.86 12.04
N ASP A 142 2.58 -5.15 12.94
CA ASP A 142 2.67 -6.22 13.92
C ASP A 142 1.29 -6.87 14.04
N ASN A 143 1.06 -7.95 13.27
CA ASN A 143 -0.28 -8.46 13.03
C ASN A 143 -0.35 -9.99 12.85
N LEU A 144 -1.57 -10.49 12.64
CA LEU A 144 -1.81 -11.91 12.40
C LEU A 144 -1.58 -12.28 10.94
N GLN A 145 -1.99 -11.42 9.98
CA GLN A 145 -1.83 -11.69 8.56
C GLN A 145 -1.51 -10.42 7.77
N PHE A 146 -0.51 -10.51 6.94
CA PHE A 146 -0.12 -9.46 6.00
C PHE A 146 -0.29 -9.96 4.55
N VAL A 147 -0.96 -9.19 3.70
CA VAL A 147 -1.24 -9.59 2.33
C VAL A 147 -0.78 -8.54 1.34
N VAL A 148 -0.11 -8.95 0.29
CA VAL A 148 0.27 -8.08 -0.83
C VAL A 148 -0.27 -8.67 -2.13
N GLU A 149 -1.05 -7.85 -2.83
CA GLU A 149 -1.60 -8.16 -4.15
C GLU A 149 -1.02 -7.18 -5.17
N ASN A 150 -0.15 -7.67 -6.05
CA ASN A 150 0.54 -6.82 -7.02
C ASN A 150 0.49 -7.40 -8.44
N ASN A 151 0.11 -6.57 -9.40
CA ASN A 151 0.27 -6.87 -10.83
C ASN A 151 0.92 -5.71 -11.59
N ASN A 152 1.75 -4.91 -10.91
CA ASN A 152 2.26 -3.65 -11.42
C ASN A 152 3.75 -3.44 -11.07
N VAL A 153 4.17 -2.18 -10.97
CA VAL A 153 5.57 -1.76 -10.77
C VAL A 153 5.87 -1.23 -9.36
N SER A 154 4.87 -1.12 -8.49
CA SER A 154 5.05 -0.64 -7.11
C SER A 154 6.09 -1.45 -6.35
N ASN A 155 6.87 -0.76 -5.52
CA ASN A 155 7.78 -1.40 -4.59
C ASN A 155 7.18 -1.36 -3.17
N PHE A 156 7.49 -2.40 -2.41
CA PHE A 156 6.95 -2.59 -1.05
C PHE A 156 8.13 -2.66 -0.08
N TYR A 157 8.27 -1.66 0.77
CA TYR A 157 9.27 -1.56 1.85
C TYR A 157 8.55 -1.81 3.17
N ILE A 158 8.63 -3.05 3.65
CA ILE A 158 7.82 -3.53 4.77
C ILE A 158 8.71 -3.96 5.92
N THR A 159 8.31 -3.57 7.14
CA THR A 159 9.04 -3.90 8.37
C THR A 159 8.11 -4.38 9.47
N GLY A 160 8.66 -5.06 10.47
CA GLY A 160 7.92 -5.48 11.67
C GLY A 160 7.74 -6.98 11.80
N HIS A 161 6.52 -7.42 12.13
CA HIS A 161 6.21 -8.83 12.36
C HIS A 161 4.83 -9.20 11.83
N SER A 162 4.69 -10.45 11.34
CA SER A 162 3.39 -11.04 11.00
C SER A 162 3.41 -12.55 11.22
N ASN A 163 2.30 -13.14 11.67
CA ASN A 163 2.25 -14.60 11.79
C ASN A 163 2.17 -15.27 10.41
N GLU A 164 1.42 -14.70 9.48
CA GLU A 164 1.31 -15.21 8.12
C GLU A 164 1.45 -14.07 7.10
N MET A 165 2.14 -14.35 5.99
CA MET A 165 2.17 -13.44 4.83
C MET A 165 1.74 -14.17 3.56
N LEU A 166 0.79 -13.54 2.83
CA LEU A 166 0.43 -13.91 1.47
C LEU A 166 1.06 -12.89 0.51
N LEU A 167 2.06 -13.30 -0.24
CA LEU A 167 2.83 -12.44 -1.13
C LEU A 167 2.56 -12.81 -2.58
N ASN A 168 1.62 -12.12 -3.22
CA ASN A 168 1.10 -12.42 -4.55
C ASN A 168 1.55 -11.37 -5.57
N PHE A 169 2.52 -11.72 -6.40
CA PHE A 169 2.92 -10.92 -7.56
C PHE A 169 2.49 -11.65 -8.82
N TYR A 170 1.38 -11.23 -9.40
CA TYR A 170 0.76 -11.89 -10.56
C TYR A 170 1.51 -11.62 -11.87
N PHE A 171 2.11 -10.43 -12.01
CA PHE A 171 3.05 -10.03 -13.06
C PHE A 171 3.64 -8.67 -12.72
N GLY A 172 4.47 -8.12 -13.62
CA GLY A 172 5.02 -6.77 -13.48
C GLY A 172 6.46 -6.74 -12.98
N ASN A 173 6.92 -5.54 -12.66
CA ASN A 173 8.31 -5.25 -12.30
C ASN A 173 8.44 -4.74 -10.84
N GLY A 174 7.41 -4.84 -10.03
CA GLY A 174 7.45 -4.49 -8.63
C GLY A 174 8.48 -5.30 -7.84
N ARG A 175 8.90 -4.79 -6.70
CA ARG A 175 9.82 -5.44 -5.78
C ARG A 175 9.25 -5.50 -4.38
N PHE A 176 9.63 -6.53 -3.66
CA PHE A 176 9.30 -6.66 -2.25
C PHE A 176 10.58 -6.63 -1.40
N TYR A 177 10.67 -5.67 -0.49
CA TYR A 177 11.77 -5.47 0.44
C TYR A 177 11.27 -5.70 1.87
N GLY A 178 11.24 -6.95 2.30
CA GLY A 178 10.80 -7.40 3.61
C GLY A 178 11.90 -8.02 4.46
N LYS A 179 13.17 -7.58 4.29
CA LYS A 179 14.30 -8.10 5.06
C LYS A 179 14.17 -7.86 6.57
N ASP A 180 13.47 -6.82 6.96
CA ASP A 180 13.19 -6.45 8.35
C ASP A 180 11.72 -6.74 8.75
N LEU A 181 11.03 -7.59 7.98
CA LEU A 181 9.70 -8.13 8.29
C LEU A 181 9.82 -9.61 8.65
N TYR A 182 9.73 -9.93 9.94
CA TYR A 182 9.82 -11.30 10.45
C TYR A 182 8.47 -11.99 10.33
N VAL A 183 8.40 -13.09 9.56
CA VAL A 183 7.13 -13.78 9.28
C VAL A 183 7.22 -15.25 9.62
N GLU A 184 6.29 -15.76 10.45
CA GLU A 184 6.30 -17.17 10.82
C GLU A 184 6.03 -18.08 9.61
N LEU A 185 5.02 -17.78 8.79
CA LEU A 185 4.65 -18.53 7.59
C LEU A 185 4.53 -17.59 6.38
N ILE A 186 5.34 -17.82 5.36
CA ILE A 186 5.24 -17.11 4.07
C ILE A 186 4.64 -18.03 3.01
N LYS A 187 3.58 -17.56 2.36
CA LYS A 187 3.03 -18.13 1.13
C LYS A 187 3.32 -17.20 -0.04
N VAL A 188 4.14 -17.66 -0.99
CA VAL A 188 4.58 -16.84 -2.12
C VAL A 188 4.00 -17.35 -3.44
N TYR A 189 3.44 -16.43 -4.23
CA TYR A 189 3.12 -16.62 -5.63
C TYR A 189 3.84 -15.56 -6.45
N HIS A 190 4.95 -15.94 -7.09
CA HIS A 190 5.84 -15.00 -7.76
C HIS A 190 5.86 -15.18 -9.27
N ARG A 191 5.19 -14.28 -10.00
CA ARG A 191 5.26 -14.16 -11.46
C ARG A 191 5.82 -12.81 -11.92
N GLY A 192 6.44 -12.06 -11.02
CA GLY A 192 7.14 -10.81 -11.33
C GLY A 192 8.54 -11.05 -11.91
N SER A 193 9.10 -10.00 -12.50
CA SER A 193 10.43 -10.08 -13.12
C SER A 193 11.58 -9.66 -12.20
N ASN A 194 11.29 -9.03 -11.07
CA ASN A 194 12.27 -8.56 -10.10
C ASN A 194 12.26 -9.40 -8.81
N ASP A 195 13.34 -9.28 -8.05
CA ASP A 195 13.53 -10.07 -6.84
C ASP A 195 12.65 -9.59 -5.69
N MET A 196 12.29 -10.55 -4.82
CA MET A 196 11.66 -10.34 -3.52
C MET A 196 12.64 -10.72 -2.42
N PHE A 197 12.76 -9.89 -1.38
CA PHE A 197 13.59 -10.14 -0.21
C PHE A 197 12.68 -10.41 0.98
N VAL A 198 12.78 -11.59 1.58
CA VAL A 198 11.85 -12.06 2.62
C VAL A 198 12.59 -12.68 3.80
N TYR A 199 12.01 -12.58 5.00
CA TYR A 199 12.55 -13.17 6.23
C TYR A 199 11.56 -14.19 6.82
N PRO A 200 11.48 -15.43 6.30
CA PRO A 200 10.66 -16.49 6.87
C PRO A 200 11.29 -17.04 8.16
N VAL A 201 10.48 -17.21 9.23
CA VAL A 201 10.97 -17.74 10.52
C VAL A 201 10.79 -19.26 10.58
N GLN A 202 9.59 -19.79 10.28
CA GLN A 202 9.28 -21.22 10.41
C GLN A 202 9.09 -21.91 9.06
N LYS A 203 8.42 -21.25 8.12
CA LYS A 203 8.10 -21.88 6.85
C LYS A 203 8.00 -20.87 5.71
N ILE A 204 8.47 -21.30 4.53
CA ILE A 204 8.11 -20.70 3.25
C ILE A 204 7.57 -21.77 2.32
N GLU A 205 6.44 -21.48 1.66
CA GLU A 205 5.83 -22.35 0.64
C GLU A 205 5.33 -21.53 -0.55
N GLY A 206 5.14 -22.19 -1.70
CA GLY A 206 4.52 -21.56 -2.86
C GLY A 206 5.23 -21.80 -4.18
N ILE A 207 5.13 -20.85 -5.11
CA ILE A 207 5.56 -21.01 -6.50
C ILE A 207 6.33 -19.80 -7.00
N ILE A 208 7.48 -20.04 -7.65
CA ILE A 208 8.25 -19.06 -8.42
C ILE A 208 8.10 -19.40 -9.91
N ASN A 209 7.33 -18.61 -10.65
CA ASN A 209 6.97 -18.88 -12.05
C ASN A 209 7.26 -17.68 -12.97
N ALA A 210 8.42 -17.03 -12.80
CA ALA A 210 8.90 -15.97 -13.69
C ALA A 210 10.43 -15.90 -13.68
N THR A 211 10.98 -14.70 -13.89
CA THR A 211 12.43 -14.45 -13.91
C THR A 211 12.96 -13.90 -12.59
N GLY A 212 12.12 -13.28 -11.78
CA GLY A 212 12.50 -12.76 -10.47
C GLY A 212 12.74 -13.88 -9.47
N ASN A 213 13.65 -13.65 -8.54
CA ASN A 213 14.01 -14.57 -7.49
C ASN A 213 13.25 -14.26 -6.19
N VAL A 214 13.19 -15.24 -5.30
CA VAL A 214 12.87 -15.02 -3.89
C VAL A 214 14.15 -15.22 -3.09
N VAL A 215 14.63 -14.15 -2.45
CA VAL A 215 15.88 -14.12 -1.68
C VAL A 215 15.53 -14.23 -0.21
N LEU A 216 16.08 -15.23 0.47
CA LEU A 216 15.86 -15.49 1.88
C LEU A 216 16.90 -14.75 2.72
N GLU A 217 16.46 -13.86 3.61
CA GLU A 217 17.30 -13.25 4.64
C GLU A 217 17.49 -14.16 5.86
N ASN A 218 16.65 -15.19 5.97
CA ASN A 218 16.76 -16.27 6.94
C ASN A 218 16.31 -17.59 6.31
N VAL A 219 17.00 -18.68 6.60
CA VAL A 219 16.65 -20.02 6.11
C VAL A 219 15.74 -20.71 7.14
N PRO A 220 14.44 -20.85 6.86
CA PRO A 220 13.50 -21.47 7.80
C PRO A 220 13.67 -23.00 7.81
N PRO A 221 13.19 -23.70 8.87
CA PRO A 221 13.26 -25.16 8.94
C PRO A 221 12.41 -25.88 7.88
N ILE A 222 11.38 -25.24 7.31
CA ILE A 222 10.52 -25.84 6.31
C ILE A 222 10.51 -24.98 5.04
N ILE A 223 10.90 -25.59 3.92
CA ILE A 223 10.91 -24.97 2.60
C ILE A 223 10.15 -25.89 1.64
N ASP A 224 9.07 -25.37 1.05
CA ASP A 224 8.19 -26.07 0.10
C ASP A 224 7.86 -25.14 -1.07
N VAL A 225 8.89 -24.77 -1.83
CA VAL A 225 8.78 -23.80 -2.94
C VAL A 225 9.07 -24.51 -4.27
N GLU A 226 8.11 -24.43 -5.20
CA GLU A 226 8.25 -24.92 -6.56
C GLU A 226 8.88 -23.85 -7.46
N GLU A 227 9.95 -24.20 -8.17
CA GLU A 227 10.64 -23.34 -9.14
C GLU A 227 10.25 -23.77 -10.57
N VAL A 228 9.29 -23.04 -11.18
CA VAL A 228 8.68 -23.46 -12.46
C VAL A 228 9.43 -22.91 -13.67
N PHE A 229 10.01 -21.69 -13.58
CA PHE A 229 10.68 -21.05 -14.72
C PHE A 229 12.16 -20.74 -14.42
N ARG A 230 12.61 -19.48 -14.55
CA ARG A 230 14.02 -19.08 -14.38
C ARG A 230 14.34 -18.56 -13.00
N GLY A 231 13.37 -17.95 -12.34
CA GLY A 231 13.52 -17.46 -10.96
C GLY A 231 13.82 -18.60 -10.00
N ARG A 232 14.57 -18.29 -8.95
CA ARG A 232 15.08 -19.25 -7.98
C ARG A 232 14.81 -18.77 -6.56
N LEU A 233 14.75 -19.71 -5.64
CA LEU A 233 14.88 -19.46 -4.23
C LEU A 233 16.38 -19.32 -3.90
N ILE A 234 16.79 -18.17 -3.38
CA ILE A 234 18.18 -17.85 -3.08
C ILE A 234 18.33 -17.82 -1.54
N TYR A 235 19.39 -18.47 -1.04
CA TYR A 235 19.72 -18.59 0.41
C TYR A 235 20.85 -17.66 0.80
#